data_ab3f7ceecdeb69952dec5036f955f791
#
_entry.id   ab3f7ceecdeb69952dec5036f955f791
#
_cell.length_a   1.000
_cell.length_b   1.000
_cell.length_c   1.000
_cell.angle_alpha   90.00
_cell.angle_beta   90.00
_cell.angle_gamma   90.00
#
_symmetry.space_group_name_H-M   'P 1'
#
loop_
_entity.id
_entity.type
_entity.pdbx_description
1 polymer ?
#
loop_
_entity_poly.entity_id
_entity_poly.type
_entity_poly.pdbx_seq_one_letter_code
_entity_poly.pdbx_strand_id
1 'polypeptide(L)'
;MDEAGRGPLAGPVVSAAVLLKTINFNNRIDDSKKLSPLERENAFPEIINNSVFGIGIVSEQIIDRINILEATRLSMQQAVNFLLEKLDAFGDKGVYAIVDGNMTLDLACPYSSIIQGDTKSKSIAAASILAKVTRDRIMLKYDKLYPEYGFLTHKG
;
A
#
# COMPACT_ATOMS: atom_id res chain seq x y z
N MET A 1 -2.60 3.06 -6.75
CA MET A 1 -2.76 2.44 -5.42
C MET A 1 -2.59 0.93 -5.50
N ASP A 2 -2.15 0.32 -4.42
CA ASP A 2 -1.86 -1.12 -4.32
C ASP A 2 -1.94 -1.58 -2.86
N GLU A 3 -1.95 -2.91 -2.62
CA GLU A 3 -2.03 -3.51 -1.29
C GLU A 3 -0.95 -4.56 -1.02
N ALA A 4 -0.73 -4.85 0.27
CA ALA A 4 0.09 -5.95 0.78
C ALA A 4 -0.64 -6.67 1.92
N GLY A 5 -0.58 -8.01 1.97
CA GLY A 5 -1.15 -8.79 3.06
C GLY A 5 -2.40 -9.59 2.73
N ARG A 6 -2.79 -9.72 1.44
CA ARG A 6 -3.93 -10.58 1.04
C ARG A 6 -3.63 -12.08 1.05
N GLY A 7 -2.39 -12.45 0.78
CA GLY A 7 -1.98 -13.85 0.71
C GLY A 7 -1.60 -14.49 2.04
N PRO A 8 -0.90 -13.78 2.94
CA PRO A 8 -0.52 -14.29 4.25
C PRO A 8 -1.74 -14.63 5.14
N LEU A 9 -1.55 -15.59 6.06
CA LEU A 9 -2.59 -16.03 7.01
C LEU A 9 -2.66 -15.14 8.26
N ALA A 10 -1.58 -14.44 8.59
CA ALA A 10 -1.49 -13.63 9.80
C ALA A 10 -1.14 -12.18 9.49
N GLY A 11 -1.55 -11.29 10.39
CA GLY A 11 -1.27 -9.86 10.34
C GLY A 11 -2.24 -9.07 9.47
N PRO A 12 -2.06 -7.75 9.39
CA PRO A 12 -2.98 -6.83 8.73
C PRO A 12 -2.88 -6.89 7.21
N VAL A 13 -3.94 -6.43 6.54
CA VAL A 13 -3.86 -5.94 5.16
C VAL A 13 -3.54 -4.45 5.18
N VAL A 14 -2.60 -4.04 4.33
CA VAL A 14 -2.13 -2.65 4.22
C VAL A 14 -2.25 -2.21 2.78
N SER A 15 -2.91 -1.09 2.54
CA SER A 15 -3.00 -0.45 1.22
C SER A 15 -2.34 0.91 1.24
N ALA A 16 -1.82 1.34 0.09
CA ALA A 16 -1.29 2.68 -0.10
C ALA A 16 -1.87 3.34 -1.35
N ALA A 17 -2.16 4.62 -1.25
CA ALA A 17 -2.47 5.52 -2.36
C ALA A 17 -1.35 6.55 -2.47
N VAL A 18 -0.83 6.78 -3.68
CA VAL A 18 0.33 7.64 -3.93
C VAL A 18 0.07 8.58 -5.10
N LEU A 19 0.23 9.88 -4.87
CA LEU A 19 0.32 10.91 -5.89
C LEU A 19 1.77 11.39 -5.97
N LEU A 20 2.48 11.03 -7.02
CA LEU A 20 3.87 11.39 -7.22
C LEU A 20 4.01 12.86 -7.63
N LYS A 21 4.94 13.59 -6.98
CA LYS A 21 5.34 14.95 -7.37
C LYS A 21 6.41 14.95 -8.47
N THR A 22 7.12 13.83 -8.63
CA THR A 22 8.13 13.58 -9.66
C THR A 22 8.11 12.12 -10.08
N ILE A 23 8.57 11.84 -11.28
CA ILE A 23 8.80 10.48 -11.80
C ILE A 23 10.30 10.10 -11.77
N ASN A 24 11.15 11.03 -11.38
CA ASN A 24 12.61 10.84 -11.31
C ASN A 24 12.99 10.44 -9.89
N PHE A 25 13.52 9.24 -9.74
CA PHE A 25 13.97 8.64 -8.48
C PHE A 25 15.41 8.14 -8.65
N ASN A 26 16.21 8.26 -7.58
CA ASN A 26 17.56 7.69 -7.54
C ASN A 26 17.50 6.17 -7.29
N ASN A 27 16.53 5.74 -6.49
CA ASN A 27 16.29 4.32 -6.25
C ASN A 27 15.34 3.74 -7.31
N ARG A 28 15.46 2.44 -7.54
CA ARG A 28 14.57 1.69 -8.43
C ARG A 28 13.16 1.68 -7.84
N ILE A 29 12.18 2.16 -8.61
CA ILE A 29 10.75 2.08 -8.32
C ILE A 29 10.12 1.10 -9.31
N ASP A 30 9.77 -0.09 -8.84
CA ASP A 30 9.20 -1.21 -9.61
C ASP A 30 8.23 -2.00 -8.69
N ASP A 31 7.57 -3.00 -9.23
CA ASP A 31 6.80 -3.99 -8.45
C ASP A 31 7.59 -4.44 -7.22
N SER A 32 7.00 -4.30 -6.04
CA SER A 32 7.67 -4.58 -4.77
C SER A 32 8.17 -6.03 -4.64
N LYS A 33 7.58 -6.97 -5.38
CA LYS A 33 7.98 -8.38 -5.42
C LYS A 33 9.28 -8.61 -6.20
N LYS A 34 9.61 -7.69 -7.13
CA LYS A 34 10.87 -7.71 -7.92
C LYS A 34 12.04 -7.04 -7.21
N LEU A 35 11.77 -6.35 -6.11
CA LEU A 35 12.78 -5.66 -5.32
C LEU A 35 13.18 -6.50 -4.11
N SER A 36 14.48 -6.50 -3.78
CA SER A 36 14.96 -7.03 -2.50
C SER A 36 14.41 -6.20 -1.32
N PRO A 37 14.38 -6.74 -0.09
CA PRO A 37 14.00 -5.97 1.09
C PRO A 37 14.79 -4.67 1.26
N LEU A 38 16.10 -4.70 0.98
CA LEU A 38 16.98 -3.53 1.07
C LEU A 38 16.63 -2.46 0.02
N GLU A 39 16.35 -2.86 -1.22
CA GLU A 39 15.93 -1.92 -2.28
C GLU A 39 14.61 -1.24 -1.91
N ARG A 40 13.64 -1.99 -1.37
CA ARG A 40 12.37 -1.40 -0.90
C ARG A 40 12.57 -0.41 0.24
N GLU A 41 13.40 -0.77 1.24
CA GLU A 41 13.71 0.12 2.37
C GLU A 41 14.46 1.39 1.94
N ASN A 42 15.32 1.32 0.93
CA ASN A 42 16.01 2.49 0.35
C ASN A 42 15.05 3.38 -0.46
N ALA A 43 14.12 2.79 -1.21
CA ALA A 43 13.13 3.52 -2.01
C ALA A 43 12.05 4.20 -1.15
N PHE A 44 11.71 3.61 -0.01
CA PHE A 44 10.62 4.08 0.86
C PHE A 44 10.74 5.56 1.28
N PRO A 45 11.84 6.05 1.85
CA PRO A 45 11.98 7.46 2.22
C PRO A 45 11.95 8.39 1.01
N GLU A 46 12.49 7.97 -0.13
CA GLU A 46 12.48 8.78 -1.35
C GLU A 46 11.04 8.94 -1.89
N ILE A 47 10.22 7.89 -1.85
CA ILE A 47 8.80 7.96 -2.23
C ILE A 47 8.06 8.92 -1.29
N ILE A 48 8.23 8.80 0.02
CA ILE A 48 7.58 9.66 1.02
C ILE A 48 7.89 11.14 0.76
N ASN A 49 9.15 11.48 0.52
CA ASN A 49 9.58 12.86 0.32
C ASN A 49 9.07 13.45 -1.01
N ASN A 50 8.87 12.60 -2.02
CA ASN A 50 8.51 13.00 -3.38
C ASN A 50 7.05 12.69 -3.75
N SER A 51 6.18 12.50 -2.77
CA SER A 51 4.75 12.22 -3.02
C SER A 51 3.83 12.85 -1.98
N VAL A 52 2.55 12.90 -2.30
CA VAL A 52 1.46 12.92 -1.32
C VAL A 52 0.94 11.49 -1.25
N PHE A 53 0.74 10.96 -0.05
CA PHE A 53 0.32 9.58 0.11
C PHE A 53 -0.65 9.39 1.29
N GLY A 54 -1.49 8.37 1.18
CA GLY A 54 -2.29 7.84 2.26
C GLY A 54 -2.01 6.34 2.44
N ILE A 55 -2.09 5.85 3.67
CA ILE A 55 -1.93 4.43 4.01
C ILE A 55 -3.16 4.01 4.80
N GLY A 56 -3.83 2.95 4.35
CA GLY A 56 -4.92 2.29 5.05
C GLY A 56 -4.46 0.96 5.62
N ILE A 57 -4.82 0.69 6.88
CA ILE A 57 -4.43 -0.51 7.61
C ILE A 57 -5.67 -1.13 8.23
N VAL A 58 -5.95 -2.38 7.90
CA VAL A 58 -7.04 -3.15 8.50
C VAL A 58 -6.45 -4.36 9.22
N SER A 59 -6.74 -4.45 10.52
CA SER A 59 -6.16 -5.48 11.38
C SER A 59 -6.74 -6.87 11.09
N GLU A 60 -6.01 -7.90 11.54
CA GLU A 60 -6.44 -9.31 11.47
C GLU A 60 -7.80 -9.54 12.16
N GLN A 61 -8.07 -8.85 13.28
CA GLN A 61 -9.37 -8.97 13.97
C GLN A 61 -10.55 -8.46 13.11
N ILE A 62 -10.31 -7.47 12.27
CA ILE A 62 -11.32 -6.98 11.32
C ILE A 62 -11.41 -7.95 10.14
N ILE A 63 -10.28 -8.44 9.63
CA ILE A 63 -10.23 -9.45 8.55
C ILE A 63 -11.08 -10.67 8.91
N ASP A 64 -10.96 -11.18 10.15
CA ASP A 64 -11.72 -12.32 10.62
C ASP A 64 -13.23 -12.08 10.67
N ARG A 65 -13.66 -10.82 10.82
CA ARG A 65 -15.10 -10.45 10.87
C ARG A 65 -15.70 -10.24 9.49
N ILE A 66 -14.96 -9.62 8.55
CA ILE A 66 -15.52 -9.18 7.27
C ILE A 66 -14.92 -9.88 6.06
N ASN A 67 -13.99 -10.80 6.23
CA ASN A 67 -13.11 -11.49 5.28
C ASN A 67 -12.04 -10.58 4.61
N ILE A 68 -11.07 -11.23 3.97
CA ILE A 68 -9.91 -10.54 3.38
C ILE A 68 -10.28 -9.63 2.19
N LEU A 69 -11.31 -9.97 1.42
CA LEU A 69 -11.73 -9.16 0.29
C LEU A 69 -12.29 -7.82 0.75
N GLU A 70 -13.22 -7.84 1.71
CA GLU A 70 -13.83 -6.63 2.26
C GLU A 70 -12.83 -5.81 3.08
N ALA A 71 -11.94 -6.48 3.81
CA ALA A 71 -10.84 -5.82 4.52
C ALA A 71 -9.87 -5.10 3.56
N THR A 72 -9.58 -5.70 2.39
CA THR A 72 -8.76 -5.05 1.36
C THR A 72 -9.48 -3.83 0.78
N ARG A 73 -10.78 -3.93 0.47
CA ARG A 73 -11.59 -2.78 0.02
C ARG A 73 -11.56 -1.64 1.04
N LEU A 74 -11.77 -1.96 2.32
CA LEU A 74 -11.75 -1.00 3.41
C LEU A 74 -10.37 -0.32 3.55
N SER A 75 -9.28 -1.09 3.48
CA SER A 75 -7.93 -0.53 3.56
C SER A 75 -7.62 0.40 2.38
N MET A 76 -8.10 0.06 1.18
CA MET A 76 -7.96 0.92 0.00
C MET A 76 -8.77 2.22 0.13
N GLN A 77 -10.02 2.15 0.62
CA GLN A 77 -10.83 3.33 0.90
C GLN A 77 -10.15 4.25 1.92
N GLN A 78 -9.63 3.70 3.02
CA GLN A 78 -8.86 4.47 4.00
C GLN A 78 -7.65 5.17 3.38
N ALA A 79 -6.88 4.45 2.56
CA ALA A 79 -5.69 5.00 1.91
C ALA A 79 -6.02 6.18 0.99
N VAL A 80 -7.10 6.07 0.19
CA VAL A 80 -7.57 7.17 -0.67
C VAL A 80 -8.07 8.34 0.16
N ASN A 81 -8.89 8.10 1.17
CA ASN A 81 -9.42 9.17 2.01
C ASN A 81 -8.31 9.98 2.69
N PHE A 82 -7.32 9.31 3.28
CA PHE A 82 -6.15 9.99 3.87
C PHE A 82 -5.31 10.76 2.85
N LEU A 83 -5.23 10.29 1.60
CA LEU A 83 -4.57 11.03 0.54
C LEU A 83 -5.39 12.28 0.15
N LEU A 84 -6.71 12.14 -0.04
CA LEU A 84 -7.60 13.23 -0.43
C LEU A 84 -7.65 14.33 0.65
N GLU A 85 -7.75 13.97 1.93
CA GLU A 85 -7.70 14.93 3.05
C GLU A 85 -6.43 15.80 2.99
N LYS A 86 -5.27 15.21 2.65
CA LYS A 86 -4.04 15.97 2.48
C LYS A 86 -4.07 16.87 1.24
N LEU A 87 -4.69 16.44 0.15
CA LEU A 87 -4.81 17.24 -1.08
C LEU A 87 -5.79 18.40 -0.92
N ASP A 88 -6.90 18.20 -0.23
CA ASP A 88 -7.87 19.25 0.08
C ASP A 88 -7.23 20.39 0.87
N ALA A 89 -6.29 20.07 1.77
CA ALA A 89 -5.51 21.06 2.50
C ALA A 89 -4.62 21.93 1.58
N PHE A 90 -4.32 21.46 0.35
CA PHE A 90 -3.56 22.22 -0.67
C PHE A 90 -4.47 22.85 -1.73
N GLY A 91 -5.80 22.69 -1.62
CA GLY A 91 -6.77 23.25 -2.60
C GLY A 91 -6.81 22.51 -3.94
N ASP A 92 -6.24 21.31 -4.02
CA ASP A 92 -6.22 20.49 -5.24
C ASP A 92 -7.59 19.82 -5.44
N LYS A 93 -8.15 19.97 -6.65
CA LYS A 93 -9.42 19.37 -7.04
C LYS A 93 -9.23 18.52 -8.29
N GLY A 94 -9.86 17.34 -8.32
CA GLY A 94 -9.91 16.51 -9.52
C GLY A 94 -8.92 15.36 -9.55
N VAL A 95 -8.88 14.56 -8.48
CA VAL A 95 -8.08 13.32 -8.41
C VAL A 95 -8.77 12.20 -9.19
N TYR A 96 -7.99 11.45 -9.95
CA TYR A 96 -8.37 10.18 -10.58
C TYR A 96 -7.45 9.08 -10.11
N ALA A 97 -7.99 8.00 -9.52
CA ALA A 97 -7.18 6.91 -9.01
C ALA A 97 -6.95 5.81 -10.05
N ILE A 98 -5.75 5.28 -10.09
CA ILE A 98 -5.42 4.02 -10.77
C ILE A 98 -5.10 2.96 -9.72
N VAL A 99 -5.69 1.78 -9.86
CA VAL A 99 -5.66 0.71 -8.86
C VAL A 99 -5.07 -0.55 -9.47
N ASP A 100 -4.16 -1.22 -8.78
CA ASP A 100 -3.70 -2.53 -9.22
C ASP A 100 -4.81 -3.58 -9.12
N GLY A 101 -4.82 -4.50 -10.10
CA GLY A 101 -5.78 -5.61 -10.14
C GLY A 101 -7.10 -5.28 -10.82
N ASN A 102 -8.19 -5.95 -10.39
CA ASN A 102 -9.52 -5.85 -11.00
C ASN A 102 -10.65 -5.72 -9.96
N MET A 103 -10.32 -5.32 -8.75
CA MET A 103 -11.27 -5.21 -7.66
C MET A 103 -12.25 -4.06 -7.88
N THR A 104 -13.54 -4.31 -7.65
CA THR A 104 -14.53 -3.23 -7.58
C THR A 104 -14.43 -2.54 -6.22
N LEU A 105 -14.27 -1.22 -6.24
CA LEU A 105 -14.10 -0.38 -5.06
C LEU A 105 -15.19 0.70 -5.01
N ASP A 106 -15.49 1.17 -3.82
CA ASP A 106 -16.27 2.37 -3.57
C ASP A 106 -15.31 3.45 -3.04
N LEU A 107 -14.83 4.31 -3.92
CA LEU A 107 -13.85 5.35 -3.62
C LEU A 107 -14.47 6.75 -3.72
N ALA A 108 -13.96 7.67 -2.93
CA ALA A 108 -14.39 9.08 -2.95
C ALA A 108 -13.93 9.85 -4.22
N CYS A 109 -13.25 9.19 -5.16
CA CYS A 109 -12.85 9.74 -6.45
C CYS A 109 -13.05 8.70 -7.57
N PRO A 110 -13.18 9.14 -8.84
CA PRO A 110 -13.20 8.23 -9.99
C PRO A 110 -11.93 7.40 -10.07
N TYR A 111 -12.04 6.15 -10.54
CA TYR A 111 -10.88 5.26 -10.66
C TYR A 111 -10.97 4.33 -11.86
N SER A 112 -9.83 3.74 -12.23
CA SER A 112 -9.72 2.59 -13.13
C SER A 112 -8.83 1.51 -12.53
N SER A 113 -9.22 0.27 -12.73
CA SER A 113 -8.41 -0.91 -12.38
C SER A 113 -7.46 -1.27 -13.51
N ILE A 114 -6.20 -1.57 -13.18
CA ILE A 114 -5.16 -1.94 -14.13
C ILE A 114 -4.53 -3.26 -13.70
N ILE A 115 -4.75 -4.31 -14.46
CA ILE A 115 -4.13 -5.62 -14.20
C ILE A 115 -2.62 -5.50 -14.35
N GLN A 116 -1.85 -5.92 -13.35
CA GLN A 116 -0.41 -5.76 -13.24
C GLN A 116 0.01 -4.28 -13.34
N GLY A 117 -0.73 -3.42 -12.67
CA GLY A 117 -0.51 -1.98 -12.71
C GLY A 117 0.82 -1.55 -12.09
N ASP A 118 1.32 -2.30 -11.10
CA ASP A 118 2.61 -2.15 -10.45
C ASP A 118 3.80 -2.24 -11.43
N THR A 119 3.64 -2.98 -12.53
CA THR A 119 4.64 -3.06 -13.61
C THR A 119 4.46 -2.01 -14.70
N LYS A 120 3.30 -1.34 -14.75
CA LYS A 120 2.91 -0.40 -15.81
C LYS A 120 2.92 1.06 -15.39
N SER A 121 2.79 1.32 -14.09
CA SER A 121 2.68 2.67 -13.54
C SER A 121 3.60 2.87 -12.34
N LYS A 122 4.46 3.89 -12.41
CA LYS A 122 5.34 4.27 -11.28
C LYS A 122 4.55 4.64 -10.02
N SER A 123 3.36 5.23 -10.15
CA SER A 123 2.52 5.56 -9.00
C SER A 123 1.99 4.30 -8.31
N ILE A 124 1.62 3.26 -9.07
CA ILE A 124 1.20 1.97 -8.51
C ILE A 124 2.41 1.25 -7.91
N ALA A 125 3.55 1.21 -8.59
CA ALA A 125 4.79 0.63 -8.08
C ALA A 125 5.23 1.29 -6.76
N ALA A 126 5.18 2.61 -6.67
CA ALA A 126 5.46 3.35 -5.44
C ALA A 126 4.46 2.99 -4.31
N ALA A 127 3.17 2.85 -4.63
CA ALA A 127 2.16 2.39 -3.69
C ALA A 127 2.44 0.96 -3.20
N SER A 128 2.80 0.05 -4.09
CA SER A 128 3.22 -1.33 -3.78
C SER A 128 4.36 -1.35 -2.76
N ILE A 129 5.40 -0.53 -2.98
CA ILE A 129 6.54 -0.42 -2.06
C ILE A 129 6.08 0.14 -0.70
N LEU A 130 5.28 1.21 -0.66
CA LEU A 130 4.81 1.78 0.60
C LEU A 130 3.95 0.80 1.40
N ALA A 131 3.01 0.11 0.74
CA ALA A 131 2.17 -0.90 1.38
C ALA A 131 3.02 -2.05 1.93
N LYS A 132 3.94 -2.58 1.12
CA LYS A 132 4.80 -3.72 1.48
C LYS A 132 5.74 -3.39 2.63
N VAL A 133 6.47 -2.28 2.58
CA VAL A 133 7.40 -1.88 3.66
C VAL A 133 6.64 -1.59 4.95
N THR A 134 5.51 -0.90 4.86
CA THR A 134 4.67 -0.62 6.04
C THR A 134 4.22 -1.91 6.70
N ARG A 135 3.70 -2.86 5.91
CA ARG A 135 3.27 -4.16 6.43
C ARG A 135 4.43 -4.96 7.02
N ASP A 136 5.56 -5.03 6.33
CA ASP A 136 6.74 -5.77 6.80
C ASP A 136 7.26 -5.22 8.14
N ARG A 137 7.22 -3.90 8.35
CA ARG A 137 7.56 -3.26 9.62
C ARG A 137 6.57 -3.58 10.74
N ILE A 138 5.27 -3.75 10.43
CA ILE A 138 4.27 -4.21 11.39
C ILE A 138 4.56 -5.66 11.77
N MET A 139 4.80 -6.54 10.79
CA MET A 139 5.13 -7.96 11.04
C MET A 139 6.43 -8.13 11.84
N LEU A 140 7.39 -7.22 11.67
CA LEU A 140 8.60 -7.20 12.49
C LEU A 140 8.32 -6.88 13.96
N LYS A 141 7.33 -6.01 14.23
CA LYS A 141 6.87 -5.75 15.60
C LYS A 141 6.14 -6.96 16.18
N TYR A 142 5.31 -7.64 15.37
CA TYR A 142 4.61 -8.86 15.80
C TYR A 142 5.58 -10.01 16.10
N ASP A 143 6.67 -10.14 15.32
CA ASP A 143 7.73 -11.12 15.61
C ASP A 143 8.37 -10.94 17.00
N LYS A 144 8.55 -9.67 17.41
CA LYS A 144 9.06 -9.37 18.75
C LYS A 144 8.06 -9.68 19.88
N LEU A 145 6.76 -9.56 19.59
CA LEU A 145 5.70 -9.85 20.56
C LEU A 145 5.37 -11.35 20.63
N TYR A 146 5.53 -12.04 19.51
CA TYR A 146 5.16 -13.43 19.30
C TYR A 146 6.28 -14.20 18.58
N PRO A 147 7.46 -14.34 19.20
CA PRO A 147 8.66 -14.90 18.53
C PRO A 147 8.48 -16.35 18.10
N GLU A 148 7.57 -17.09 18.75
CA GLU A 148 7.27 -18.50 18.43
C GLU A 148 6.67 -18.70 17.04
N TYR A 149 6.08 -17.67 16.43
CA TYR A 149 5.52 -17.76 15.08
C TYR A 149 6.56 -17.51 13.96
N GLY A 150 7.69 -16.87 14.25
CA GLY A 150 8.76 -16.65 13.26
C GLY A 150 8.39 -15.71 12.12
N PHE A 151 7.59 -14.67 12.38
CA PHE A 151 7.13 -13.69 11.37
C PHE A 151 8.26 -12.93 10.69
N LEU A 152 9.45 -12.88 11.30
CA LEU A 152 10.65 -12.31 10.67
C LEU A 152 11.00 -13.05 9.37
N THR A 153 10.77 -14.36 9.32
CA THR A 153 11.14 -15.22 8.20
C THR A 153 10.10 -15.20 7.07
N HIS A 154 8.83 -15.37 7.39
CA HIS A 154 7.77 -15.57 6.38
C HIS A 154 6.76 -14.42 6.27
N LYS A 155 6.77 -13.46 7.21
CA LYS A 155 5.90 -12.28 7.19
C LYS A 155 4.38 -12.55 7.31
N GLY A 156 4.00 -13.68 7.94
CA GLY A 156 2.61 -14.06 8.19
C GLY A 156 2.03 -15.14 7.31
#